data_f561cdfbdf66f6e87ee76c34894a1fd3
#
_entry.id   f561cdfbdf66f6e87ee76c34894a1fd3
#
_cell.length_a   1.000
_cell.length_b   1.000
_cell.length_c   1.000
_cell.angle_alpha   90.00
_cell.angle_beta   90.00
_cell.angle_gamma   90.00
#
_symmetry.space_group_name_H-M   'P 1'
#
loop_
_entity.id
_entity.type
_entity.pdbx_description
1 polymer ?
#
loop_
_entity_poly.entity_id
_entity_poly.type
_entity_poly.pdbx_seq_one_letter_code
_entity_poly.pdbx_strand_id
1 'polypeptide(L)'
;MPNKHMPRILVTGACGQIGSELTLTLRERYGDQNVVAAGHKTKPSPTLRDSGPFEFIDVTQRETAERVVREYEIDTIYHMAAILSAVGEKKPHLAWDVNLNGLYNILELARQYRLTQVFCPSSMAVFGPKTPRNDTPQETILQPTTMYGITRS
;
A
#
# COMPACT_ATOMS: atom_id res chain seq x y z
N MET A 1 -31.51 -6.81 -9.54
CA MET A 1 -30.02 -6.88 -9.63
C MET A 1 -29.50 -6.50 -8.25
N PRO A 2 -28.58 -7.25 -7.62
CA PRO A 2 -28.04 -6.83 -6.34
C PRO A 2 -27.38 -5.48 -6.51
N ASN A 3 -27.69 -4.56 -5.62
CA ASN A 3 -27.10 -3.22 -5.55
C ASN A 3 -25.59 -3.40 -5.41
N LYS A 4 -24.83 -3.13 -6.50
CA LYS A 4 -23.39 -3.31 -6.50
C LYS A 4 -22.80 -2.21 -5.61
N HIS A 5 -22.53 -2.56 -4.36
CA HIS A 5 -21.88 -1.64 -3.44
C HIS A 5 -20.60 -1.11 -4.08
N MET A 6 -20.50 0.20 -4.23
CA MET A 6 -19.28 0.83 -4.76
C MET A 6 -18.21 0.81 -3.67
N PRO A 7 -17.02 0.27 -3.93
CA PRO A 7 -15.99 0.18 -2.91
C PRO A 7 -15.52 1.57 -2.48
N ARG A 8 -15.26 1.72 -1.19
CA ARG A 8 -14.59 2.87 -0.59
C ARG A 8 -13.12 2.55 -0.41
N ILE A 9 -12.28 3.16 -1.21
CA ILE A 9 -10.89 2.74 -1.41
C ILE A 9 -9.92 3.73 -0.75
N LEU A 10 -8.94 3.22 -0.03
CA LEU A 10 -7.77 3.97 0.43
C LEU A 10 -6.52 3.47 -0.32
N VAL A 11 -5.77 4.38 -0.91
CA VAL A 11 -4.46 4.09 -1.51
C VAL A 11 -3.37 4.75 -0.67
N THR A 12 -2.62 3.97 0.11
CA THR A 12 -1.45 4.49 0.82
C THR A 12 -0.26 4.59 -0.13
N GLY A 13 0.67 5.51 0.11
CA GLY A 13 1.80 5.71 -0.82
C GLY A 13 1.39 6.29 -2.18
N ALA A 14 0.25 6.98 -2.24
CA ALA A 14 -0.32 7.55 -3.46
C ALA A 14 0.55 8.63 -4.13
N CYS A 15 1.54 9.19 -3.45
CA CYS A 15 2.50 10.13 -4.05
C CYS A 15 3.68 9.42 -4.75
N GLY A 16 3.77 8.09 -4.67
CA GLY A 16 4.77 7.29 -5.39
C GLY A 16 4.38 7.05 -6.85
N GLN A 17 5.32 6.55 -7.65
CA GLN A 17 5.12 6.29 -9.07
C GLN A 17 3.92 5.40 -9.36
N ILE A 18 3.87 4.22 -8.75
CA ILE A 18 2.75 3.27 -8.95
C ILE A 18 1.49 3.79 -8.26
N GLY A 19 1.62 4.32 -7.03
CA GLY A 19 0.47 4.76 -6.24
C GLY A 19 -0.32 5.90 -6.89
N SER A 20 0.37 6.84 -7.57
CA SER A 20 -0.31 7.95 -8.27
C SER A 20 -1.13 7.47 -9.47
N GLU A 21 -0.53 6.66 -10.34
CA GLU A 21 -1.23 6.08 -11.51
C GLU A 21 -2.40 5.18 -11.07
N LEU A 22 -2.17 4.32 -10.08
CA LEU A 22 -3.21 3.46 -9.53
C LEU A 22 -4.39 4.28 -8.98
N THR A 23 -4.10 5.35 -8.23
CA THR A 23 -5.15 6.19 -7.64
C THR A 23 -6.01 6.84 -8.73
N LEU A 24 -5.40 7.41 -9.76
CA LEU A 24 -6.12 8.04 -10.86
C LEU A 24 -7.00 7.03 -11.61
N THR A 25 -6.45 5.87 -11.93
CA THR A 25 -7.19 4.77 -12.59
C THR A 25 -8.37 4.26 -11.74
N LEU A 26 -8.17 4.15 -10.43
CA LEU A 26 -9.25 3.75 -9.52
C LEU A 26 -10.35 4.81 -9.43
N ARG A 27 -9.98 6.11 -9.44
CA ARG A 27 -10.94 7.22 -9.48
C ARG A 27 -11.79 7.21 -10.75
N GLU A 28 -11.17 7.02 -11.91
CA GLU A 28 -11.89 6.86 -13.17
C GLU A 28 -12.88 5.70 -13.13
N ARG A 29 -12.52 4.60 -12.48
CA ARG A 29 -13.33 3.37 -12.44
C ARG A 29 -14.44 3.40 -11.39
N TYR A 30 -14.18 3.97 -10.22
CA TYR A 30 -15.06 3.89 -9.06
C TYR A 30 -15.62 5.24 -8.61
N GLY A 31 -15.20 6.33 -9.26
CA GLY A 31 -15.58 7.70 -8.93
C GLY A 31 -14.59 8.36 -7.95
N ASP A 32 -14.33 9.63 -8.20
CA ASP A 32 -13.29 10.43 -7.52
C ASP A 32 -13.46 10.43 -5.99
N GLN A 33 -14.68 10.57 -5.51
CA GLN A 33 -14.99 10.66 -4.07
C GLN A 33 -14.94 9.31 -3.35
N ASN A 34 -14.86 8.21 -4.08
CA ASN A 34 -14.78 6.87 -3.51
C ASN A 34 -13.34 6.39 -3.32
N VAL A 35 -12.34 7.18 -3.74
CA VAL A 35 -10.93 6.80 -3.68
C VAL A 35 -10.11 7.89 -2.98
N VAL A 36 -9.75 7.63 -1.75
CA VAL A 36 -8.88 8.48 -0.93
C VAL A 36 -7.43 8.17 -1.24
N ALA A 37 -6.70 9.17 -1.75
CA ALA A 37 -5.26 9.11 -1.89
C ALA A 37 -4.59 9.44 -0.55
N ALA A 38 -3.54 8.71 -0.17
CA ALA A 38 -2.78 9.04 1.03
C ALA A 38 -1.28 9.06 0.79
N GLY A 39 -0.64 10.14 1.26
CA GLY A 39 0.80 10.33 1.29
C GLY A 39 1.31 10.50 2.72
N HIS A 40 2.64 10.49 2.91
CA HIS A 40 3.24 10.75 4.23
C HIS A 40 3.65 12.24 4.35
N LYS A 41 4.77 12.62 3.74
CA LYS A 41 5.32 13.99 3.77
C LYS A 41 5.35 14.66 2.40
N THR A 42 5.36 13.85 1.35
CA THR A 42 5.39 14.34 -0.03
C THR A 42 4.04 14.95 -0.37
N LYS A 43 4.05 16.17 -0.85
CA LYS A 43 2.83 16.83 -1.35
C LYS A 43 2.36 16.10 -2.63
N PRO A 44 1.05 15.91 -2.81
CA PRO A 44 0.50 15.36 -4.03
C PRO A 44 0.78 16.26 -5.24
N SER A 45 0.86 15.67 -6.42
CA SER A 45 0.82 16.44 -7.67
C SER A 45 -0.50 17.20 -7.78
N PRO A 46 -0.56 18.30 -8.56
CA PRO A 46 -1.83 19.00 -8.80
C PRO A 46 -2.94 18.06 -9.27
N THR A 47 -2.64 17.17 -10.23
CA THR A 47 -3.60 16.21 -10.76
C THR A 47 -4.16 15.30 -9.66
N LEU A 48 -3.29 14.75 -8.80
CA LEU A 48 -3.72 13.86 -7.73
C LEU A 48 -4.51 14.60 -6.65
N ARG A 49 -4.13 15.84 -6.33
CA ARG A 49 -4.80 16.68 -5.34
C ARG A 49 -6.19 17.11 -5.80
N ASP A 50 -6.28 17.52 -7.06
CA ASP A 50 -7.49 18.20 -7.59
C ASP A 50 -8.53 17.19 -8.11
N SER A 51 -8.16 15.90 -8.27
CA SER A 51 -9.05 14.84 -8.76
C SER A 51 -9.85 14.12 -7.67
N GLY A 52 -9.67 14.43 -6.38
CA GLY A 52 -10.44 13.77 -5.31
C GLY A 52 -9.79 13.89 -3.93
N PRO A 53 -10.30 13.25 -2.89
CA PRO A 53 -9.81 13.38 -1.52
C PRO A 53 -8.36 12.94 -1.37
N PHE A 54 -7.60 13.70 -0.57
CA PHE A 54 -6.21 13.41 -0.24
C PHE A 54 -5.96 13.61 1.25
N GLU A 55 -5.29 12.63 1.88
CA GLU A 55 -4.97 12.62 3.29
C GLU A 55 -3.47 12.42 3.56
N PHE A 56 -2.98 12.94 4.67
CA PHE A 56 -1.66 12.60 5.18
C PHE A 56 -1.77 11.47 6.19
N ILE A 57 -1.06 10.35 5.93
CA ILE A 57 -1.00 9.17 6.77
C ILE A 57 0.45 8.76 7.00
N ASP A 58 0.82 8.55 8.26
CA ASP A 58 2.02 7.80 8.63
C ASP A 58 1.61 6.36 8.97
N VAL A 59 1.93 5.40 8.12
CA VAL A 59 1.54 3.99 8.32
C VAL A 59 2.17 3.37 9.57
N THR A 60 3.25 3.95 10.10
CA THR A 60 3.85 3.52 11.38
C THR A 60 3.04 3.98 12.59
N GLN A 61 2.17 4.98 12.40
CA GLN A 61 1.26 5.53 13.40
C GLN A 61 -0.17 5.09 13.06
N ARG A 62 -0.60 3.99 13.65
CA ARG A 62 -1.89 3.35 13.34
C ARG A 62 -3.07 4.30 13.34
N GLU A 63 -3.10 5.21 14.30
CA GLU A 63 -4.20 6.17 14.52
C GLU A 63 -4.42 7.09 13.33
N THR A 64 -3.36 7.40 12.57
CA THR A 64 -3.47 8.26 11.38
C THR A 64 -4.24 7.56 10.26
N ALA A 65 -3.99 6.27 10.06
CA ALA A 65 -4.73 5.44 9.09
C ALA A 65 -6.15 5.11 9.60
N GLU A 66 -6.31 4.82 10.88
CA GLU A 66 -7.59 4.52 11.51
C GLU A 66 -8.58 5.67 11.35
N ARG A 67 -8.12 6.91 11.56
CA ARG A 67 -8.94 8.11 11.33
C ARG A 67 -9.53 8.11 9.92
N VAL A 68 -8.70 7.88 8.90
CA VAL A 68 -9.14 7.88 7.49
C VAL A 68 -10.08 6.72 7.19
N VAL A 69 -9.78 5.52 7.70
CA VAL A 69 -10.66 4.35 7.54
C VAL A 69 -12.06 4.63 8.07
N ARG A 70 -12.17 5.29 9.22
CA ARG A 70 -13.47 5.62 9.84
C ARG A 70 -14.17 6.78 9.14
N GLU A 71 -13.46 7.86 8.86
CA GLU A 71 -14.01 9.11 8.31
C GLU A 71 -14.58 8.90 6.90
N TYR A 72 -13.89 8.10 6.09
CA TYR A 72 -14.28 7.80 4.71
C TYR A 72 -14.99 6.47 4.54
N GLU A 73 -15.27 5.75 5.64
CA GLU A 73 -15.93 4.43 5.62
C GLU A 73 -15.23 3.44 4.68
N ILE A 74 -13.89 3.41 4.73
CA ILE A 74 -13.05 2.59 3.84
C ILE A 74 -13.37 1.10 4.04
N ASP A 75 -13.54 0.38 2.93
CA ASP A 75 -13.72 -1.07 2.90
C ASP A 75 -12.60 -1.81 2.16
N THR A 76 -11.78 -1.09 1.40
CA THR A 76 -10.71 -1.66 0.58
C THR A 76 -9.44 -0.81 0.69
N ILE A 77 -8.29 -1.44 0.93
CA ILE A 77 -7.00 -0.73 1.00
C ILE A 77 -6.03 -1.29 -0.03
N TYR A 78 -5.46 -0.40 -0.85
CA TYR A 78 -4.27 -0.65 -1.65
C TYR A 78 -3.06 -0.08 -0.91
N HIS A 79 -2.29 -0.97 -0.26
CA HIS A 79 -1.15 -0.58 0.56
C HIS A 79 0.13 -0.50 -0.28
N MET A 80 0.37 0.70 -0.85
CA MET A 80 1.53 0.98 -1.72
C MET A 80 2.67 1.69 -0.98
N ALA A 81 2.48 2.10 0.27
CA ALA A 81 3.52 2.74 1.08
C ALA A 81 4.68 1.78 1.34
N ALA A 82 5.89 2.20 0.99
CA ALA A 82 7.10 1.40 1.19
C ALA A 82 8.37 2.23 1.16
N ILE A 83 9.37 1.78 1.89
CA ILE A 83 10.77 2.17 1.73
C ILE A 83 11.43 1.18 0.77
N LEU A 84 11.99 1.70 -0.34
CA LEU A 84 12.60 0.88 -1.38
C LEU A 84 14.05 0.47 -1.05
N SER A 85 14.60 -0.48 -1.82
CA SER A 85 15.89 -1.14 -1.57
C SER A 85 17.03 -0.18 -1.23
N ALA A 86 17.28 0.85 -2.06
CA ALA A 86 18.42 1.74 -1.87
C ALA A 86 18.38 2.53 -0.54
N VAL A 87 17.20 2.90 -0.08
CA VAL A 87 17.00 3.56 1.23
C VAL A 87 16.95 2.52 2.34
N GLY A 88 16.34 1.37 2.09
CA GLY A 88 16.22 0.28 3.04
C GLY A 88 17.57 -0.28 3.49
N GLU A 89 18.52 -0.44 2.57
CA GLU A 89 19.88 -0.89 2.90
C GLU A 89 20.65 0.14 3.76
N LYS A 90 20.42 1.43 3.53
CA LYS A 90 21.04 2.50 4.33
C LYS A 90 20.36 2.72 5.68
N LYS A 91 19.08 2.41 5.77
CA LYS A 91 18.23 2.64 6.96
C LYS A 91 17.32 1.42 7.23
N PRO A 92 17.90 0.27 7.64
CA PRO A 92 17.15 -0.98 7.77
C PRO A 92 16.01 -0.91 8.80
N HIS A 93 16.19 -0.21 9.91
CA HIS A 93 15.14 -0.01 10.90
C HIS A 93 13.95 0.77 10.34
N LEU A 94 14.20 1.81 9.53
CA LEU A 94 13.14 2.56 8.88
C LEU A 94 12.38 1.68 7.87
N ALA A 95 13.10 0.84 7.12
CA ALA A 95 12.47 -0.10 6.19
C ALA A 95 11.62 -1.12 6.93
N TRP A 96 12.09 -1.66 8.05
CA TRP A 96 11.32 -2.54 8.91
C TRP A 96 10.04 -1.86 9.41
N ASP A 97 10.16 -0.67 10.00
CA ASP A 97 9.03 0.05 10.57
C ASP A 97 7.96 0.39 9.52
N VAL A 98 8.37 0.92 8.37
CA VAL A 98 7.41 1.32 7.34
C VAL A 98 6.83 0.09 6.62
N ASN A 99 7.67 -0.87 6.23
CA ASN A 99 7.23 -1.98 5.36
C ASN A 99 6.55 -3.10 6.14
N LEU A 100 7.02 -3.44 7.35
CA LEU A 100 6.43 -4.51 8.16
C LEU A 100 5.46 -3.98 9.23
N ASN A 101 5.90 -3.09 10.10
CA ASN A 101 5.02 -2.56 11.15
C ASN A 101 3.88 -1.74 10.54
N GLY A 102 4.17 -0.98 9.45
CA GLY A 102 3.14 -0.27 8.70
C GLY A 102 2.11 -1.21 8.07
N LEU A 103 2.53 -2.29 7.42
CA LEU A 103 1.63 -3.32 6.90
C LEU A 103 0.83 -3.99 8.01
N TYR A 104 1.48 -4.35 9.13
CA TYR A 104 0.82 -4.93 10.29
C TYR A 104 -0.30 -4.02 10.81
N ASN A 105 -0.07 -2.72 10.93
CA ASN A 105 -1.09 -1.75 11.34
C ASN A 105 -2.28 -1.74 10.37
N ILE A 106 -2.04 -1.78 9.06
CA ILE A 106 -3.10 -1.84 8.04
C ILE A 106 -3.90 -3.14 8.15
N LEU A 107 -3.24 -4.28 8.35
CA LEU A 107 -3.92 -5.58 8.51
C LEU A 107 -4.76 -5.65 9.80
N GLU A 108 -4.25 -5.08 10.90
CA GLU A 108 -5.02 -4.98 12.15
C GLU A 108 -6.25 -4.06 12.00
N LEU A 109 -6.15 -2.94 11.27
CA LEU A 109 -7.30 -2.12 10.93
C LEU A 109 -8.31 -2.90 10.07
N ALA A 110 -7.82 -3.64 9.07
CA ALA A 110 -8.68 -4.46 8.22
C ALA A 110 -9.45 -5.51 9.04
N ARG A 111 -8.78 -6.17 9.97
CA ARG A 111 -9.41 -7.13 10.89
C ARG A 111 -10.44 -6.45 11.82
N GLN A 112 -10.07 -5.32 12.44
CA GLN A 112 -10.91 -4.60 13.41
C GLN A 112 -12.18 -4.04 12.76
N TYR A 113 -12.04 -3.42 11.60
CA TYR A 113 -13.14 -2.79 10.87
C TYR A 113 -13.79 -3.70 9.83
N ARG A 114 -13.37 -4.97 9.74
CA ARG A 114 -13.91 -5.98 8.81
C ARG A 114 -13.89 -5.50 7.36
N LEU A 115 -12.76 -4.93 6.95
CA LEU A 115 -12.61 -4.48 5.57
C LEU A 115 -12.76 -5.67 4.61
N THR A 116 -13.25 -5.39 3.42
CA THR A 116 -13.49 -6.40 2.38
C THR A 116 -12.18 -6.92 1.80
N GLN A 117 -11.18 -6.03 1.62
CA GLN A 117 -9.93 -6.39 0.97
C GLN A 117 -8.76 -5.48 1.39
N VAL A 118 -7.59 -6.09 1.52
CA VAL A 118 -6.29 -5.40 1.53
C VAL A 118 -5.45 -5.97 0.40
N PHE A 119 -4.96 -5.12 -0.48
CA PHE A 119 -3.97 -5.44 -1.50
C PHE A 119 -2.62 -4.86 -1.08
N CYS A 120 -1.59 -5.72 -1.02
CA CYS A 120 -0.21 -5.33 -0.78
C CYS A 120 0.69 -6.03 -1.80
N PRO A 121 1.43 -5.31 -2.66
CA PRO A 121 2.28 -5.95 -3.65
C PRO A 121 3.52 -6.56 -3.00
N SER A 122 3.87 -7.76 -3.40
CA SER A 122 5.20 -8.34 -3.18
C SER A 122 6.20 -7.76 -4.19
N SER A 123 7.35 -8.37 -4.36
CA SER A 123 8.41 -7.88 -5.25
C SER A 123 9.28 -9.03 -5.74
N MET A 124 9.91 -8.85 -6.89
CA MET A 124 10.99 -9.75 -7.34
C MET A 124 12.18 -9.80 -6.37
N ALA A 125 12.34 -8.82 -5.50
CA ALA A 125 13.38 -8.79 -4.48
C ALA A 125 13.26 -9.91 -3.43
N VAL A 126 12.14 -10.63 -3.38
CA VAL A 126 11.96 -11.81 -2.51
C VAL A 126 12.72 -13.04 -3.02
N PHE A 127 13.07 -13.05 -4.30
CA PHE A 127 13.85 -14.14 -4.88
C PHE A 127 15.34 -13.99 -4.61
N GLY A 128 16.07 -15.09 -4.61
CA GLY A 128 17.48 -15.10 -4.28
C GLY A 128 18.27 -16.21 -5.00
N PRO A 129 19.51 -16.48 -4.56
CA PRO A 129 20.44 -17.38 -5.28
C PRO A 129 19.91 -18.78 -5.56
N LYS A 130 19.05 -19.32 -4.69
CA LYS A 130 18.47 -20.66 -4.84
C LYS A 130 17.10 -20.69 -5.51
N THR A 131 16.52 -19.54 -5.78
CA THR A 131 15.27 -19.47 -6.52
C THR A 131 15.53 -19.86 -7.99
N PRO A 132 14.72 -20.74 -8.61
CA PRO A 132 14.83 -21.03 -10.03
C PRO A 132 14.75 -19.76 -10.87
N ARG A 133 15.70 -19.59 -11.82
CA ARG A 133 15.78 -18.36 -12.63
C ARG A 133 14.89 -18.37 -13.86
N ASN A 134 14.59 -19.56 -14.38
CA ASN A 134 13.76 -19.74 -15.55
C ASN A 134 12.47 -20.43 -15.11
N ASP A 135 11.35 -19.96 -15.66
CA ASP A 135 10.01 -20.51 -15.39
C ASP A 135 9.73 -20.67 -13.88
N THR A 136 10.08 -19.65 -13.10
CA THR A 136 9.93 -19.66 -11.64
C THR A 136 8.51 -20.03 -11.25
N PRO A 137 8.28 -21.16 -10.56
CA PRO A 137 6.94 -21.56 -10.18
C PRO A 137 6.35 -20.65 -9.11
N GLN A 138 5.02 -20.64 -9.00
CA GLN A 138 4.31 -19.87 -7.97
C GLN A 138 4.74 -20.29 -6.56
N GLU A 139 4.84 -21.58 -6.31
CA GLU A 139 5.41 -22.14 -5.08
C GLU A 139 6.91 -22.34 -5.27
N THR A 140 7.72 -21.51 -4.66
CA THR A 140 9.17 -21.53 -4.85
C THR A 140 9.91 -21.06 -3.60
N ILE A 141 11.23 -21.27 -3.61
CA ILE A 141 12.11 -20.80 -2.53
C ILE A 141 12.22 -19.29 -2.58
N LEU A 142 11.80 -18.64 -1.50
CA LEU A 142 12.08 -17.22 -1.25
C LEU A 142 13.39 -17.13 -0.47
N GLN A 143 14.36 -16.39 -0.99
CA GLN A 143 15.65 -16.20 -0.35
C GLN A 143 16.16 -14.77 -0.57
N PRO A 144 15.45 -13.77 -0.02
CA PRO A 144 15.81 -12.37 -0.21
C PRO A 144 17.20 -12.08 0.36
N THR A 145 17.96 -11.23 -0.34
CA THR A 145 19.31 -10.80 0.04
C THR A 145 19.37 -9.33 0.40
N THR A 146 18.25 -8.63 0.35
CA THR A 146 18.13 -7.21 0.67
C THR A 146 17.09 -7.00 1.77
N MET A 147 17.24 -5.92 2.54
CA MET A 147 16.25 -5.53 3.55
C MET A 147 14.85 -5.34 2.93
N TYR A 148 14.79 -4.74 1.76
CA TYR A 148 13.53 -4.58 1.04
C TYR A 148 12.91 -5.95 0.69
N GLY A 149 13.71 -6.87 0.16
CA GLY A 149 13.23 -8.23 -0.15
C GLY A 149 12.72 -8.98 1.09
N ILE A 150 13.45 -8.89 2.22
CA ILE A 150 13.03 -9.47 3.50
C ILE A 150 11.66 -8.94 3.94
N THR A 151 11.43 -7.64 3.77
CA THR A 151 10.16 -7.01 4.19
C THR A 151 9.01 -7.22 3.18
N ARG A 152 9.22 -7.95 2.08
CA ARG A 152 8.24 -8.26 1.04
C ARG A 152 8.00 -9.76 0.84
N SER A 153 8.75 -10.61 1.56
CA SER A 153 8.59 -12.08 1.53
C SER A 153 7.48 -12.60 2.45
#